data_06e4cce6d1d16cbbda6a325c33253848
#
_entry.id   06e4cce6d1d16cbbda6a325c33253848
#
_cell.length_a   1.000
_cell.length_b   1.000
_cell.length_c   1.000
_cell.angle_alpha   90.00
_cell.angle_beta   90.00
_cell.angle_gamma   90.00
#
_symmetry.space_group_name_H-M   'P 1'
#
loop_
_entity.id
_entity.type
_entity.pdbx_description
1 polymer ?
#
loop_
_entity_poly.entity_id
_entity_poly.type
_entity_poly.pdbx_seq_one_letter_code
_entity_poly.pdbx_strand_id
1 'polypeptide(L)'
;MTHDPGEALAICDRVAVMRDGELHQCATPRDLVDSPASPFVGRFVLQGNLLPLDGPMHCLIGSLDNASAQPPADPGADAELLLVDPAVIQLHDDPQGKACVMGREFLGQAWQYRVQQGTCDLRVNAPLSLDLPRGTRCRLAFQPGADVILFPQGIRLRATDPCDAAGVPAARPTPHA
;
A
#
# COMPACT_ATOMS: atom_id res chain seq x y z
N MET A 1 -4.25 -21.67 -17.76
CA MET A 1 -4.22 -21.48 -16.29
C MET A 1 -2.80 -21.13 -15.93
N THR A 2 -2.60 -20.04 -15.21
CA THR A 2 -1.26 -19.59 -14.76
C THR A 2 -1.29 -19.28 -13.27
N HIS A 3 -0.14 -19.35 -12.61
CA HIS A 3 0.04 -18.89 -11.23
C HIS A 3 0.65 -17.48 -11.16
N ASP A 4 0.98 -16.91 -12.33
CA ASP A 4 1.49 -15.54 -12.45
C ASP A 4 0.35 -14.60 -12.83
N PRO A 5 -0.11 -13.75 -11.91
CA PRO A 5 -1.16 -12.78 -12.18
C PRO A 5 -0.73 -11.75 -13.24
N GLY A 6 0.55 -11.39 -13.30
CA GLY A 6 1.06 -10.42 -14.26
C GLY A 6 0.89 -10.88 -15.70
N GLU A 7 1.20 -12.15 -16.00
CA GLU A 7 0.96 -12.73 -17.32
C GLU A 7 -0.52 -12.71 -17.69
N ALA A 8 -1.40 -13.15 -16.77
CA ALA A 8 -2.83 -13.18 -17.01
C ALA A 8 -3.40 -11.78 -17.30
N LEU A 9 -3.00 -10.79 -16.49
CA LEU A 9 -3.45 -9.40 -16.66
C LEU A 9 -2.94 -8.77 -17.96
N ALA A 10 -1.78 -9.20 -18.46
CA ALA A 10 -1.19 -8.63 -19.68
C ALA A 10 -1.82 -9.12 -20.98
N ILE A 11 -2.34 -10.37 -21.00
CA ILE A 11 -2.73 -11.03 -22.26
C ILE A 11 -4.21 -11.41 -22.35
N CYS A 12 -4.94 -11.41 -21.24
CA CYS A 12 -6.33 -11.85 -21.21
C CYS A 12 -7.32 -10.68 -21.20
N ASP A 13 -8.42 -10.78 -21.97
CA ASP A 13 -9.53 -9.82 -21.90
C ASP A 13 -10.31 -9.92 -20.57
N ARG A 14 -10.38 -11.13 -20.02
CA ARG A 14 -11.00 -11.41 -18.72
C ARG A 14 -10.17 -12.44 -17.95
N VAL A 15 -10.07 -12.25 -16.67
CA VAL A 15 -9.34 -13.12 -15.75
C VAL A 15 -10.27 -13.61 -14.65
N ALA A 16 -10.28 -14.91 -14.41
CA ALA A 16 -10.98 -15.55 -13.30
C ALA A 16 -9.96 -15.88 -12.19
N VAL A 17 -10.14 -15.27 -11.02
CA VAL A 17 -9.35 -15.54 -9.83
C VAL A 17 -10.03 -16.64 -9.04
N MET A 18 -9.32 -17.75 -8.86
CA MET A 18 -9.83 -18.94 -8.15
C MET A 18 -8.92 -19.30 -6.98
N ARG A 19 -9.51 -19.84 -5.94
CA ARG A 19 -8.81 -20.41 -4.79
C ARG A 19 -9.59 -21.61 -4.24
N ASP A 20 -8.89 -22.69 -3.97
CA ASP A 20 -9.48 -23.92 -3.35
C ASP A 20 -10.69 -24.45 -4.14
N GLY A 21 -10.71 -24.27 -5.48
CA GLY A 21 -11.79 -24.69 -6.35
C GLY A 21 -12.97 -23.69 -6.46
N GLU A 22 -12.95 -22.60 -5.70
CA GLU A 22 -13.99 -21.58 -5.71
C GLU A 22 -13.59 -20.37 -6.57
N LEU A 23 -14.57 -19.80 -7.28
CA LEU A 23 -14.41 -18.58 -8.06
C LEU A 23 -14.61 -17.36 -7.15
N HIS A 24 -13.54 -16.59 -6.94
CA HIS A 24 -13.58 -15.37 -6.12
C HIS A 24 -14.00 -14.14 -6.93
N GLN A 25 -13.49 -13.99 -8.16
CA GLN A 25 -13.86 -12.89 -9.05
C GLN A 25 -13.53 -13.25 -10.50
N CYS A 26 -14.38 -12.81 -11.44
CA CYS A 26 -14.11 -12.89 -12.87
C CYS A 26 -14.42 -11.53 -13.51
N ALA A 27 -13.38 -10.81 -13.93
CA ALA A 27 -13.51 -9.45 -14.42
C ALA A 27 -12.42 -9.13 -15.47
N THR A 28 -12.46 -7.91 -16.03
CA THR A 28 -11.34 -7.42 -16.85
C THR A 28 -10.10 -7.19 -15.99
N PRO A 29 -8.89 -7.21 -16.57
CA PRO A 29 -7.67 -6.87 -15.84
C PRO A 29 -7.78 -5.56 -15.05
N ARG A 30 -8.36 -4.53 -15.68
CA ARG A 30 -8.54 -3.23 -15.07
C ARG A 30 -9.47 -3.29 -13.84
N ASP A 31 -10.63 -3.96 -13.97
CA ASP A 31 -11.57 -4.06 -12.86
C ASP A 31 -11.01 -4.85 -11.69
N LEU A 32 -10.17 -5.88 -11.95
CA LEU A 32 -9.49 -6.65 -10.91
C LEU A 32 -8.52 -5.79 -10.08
N VAL A 33 -7.83 -4.88 -10.76
CA VAL A 33 -6.90 -3.91 -10.12
C VAL A 33 -7.68 -2.79 -9.43
N ASP A 34 -8.69 -2.24 -10.12
CA ASP A 34 -9.41 -1.07 -9.66
C ASP A 34 -10.43 -1.39 -8.56
N SER A 35 -11.03 -2.57 -8.58
CA SER A 35 -12.12 -2.97 -7.69
C SER A 35 -12.05 -4.45 -7.33
N PRO A 36 -11.00 -4.89 -6.61
CA PRO A 36 -10.91 -6.26 -6.15
C PRO A 36 -12.03 -6.58 -5.17
N ALA A 37 -12.71 -7.71 -5.39
CA ALA A 37 -13.89 -8.10 -4.61
C ALA A 37 -13.56 -8.52 -3.17
N SER A 38 -12.30 -8.82 -2.87
CA SER A 38 -11.86 -9.23 -1.54
C SER A 38 -10.38 -8.91 -1.30
N PRO A 39 -9.92 -8.88 -0.03
CA PRO A 39 -8.50 -8.75 0.30
C PRO A 39 -7.63 -9.82 -0.39
N PHE A 40 -8.16 -11.03 -0.54
CA PHE A 40 -7.46 -12.12 -1.24
C PHE A 40 -7.22 -11.79 -2.70
N VAL A 41 -8.25 -11.36 -3.43
CA VAL A 41 -8.14 -10.99 -4.85
C VAL A 41 -7.15 -9.84 -5.02
N GLY A 42 -7.29 -8.78 -4.23
CA GLY A 42 -6.40 -7.63 -4.30
C GLY A 42 -4.95 -7.98 -3.99
N ARG A 43 -4.71 -8.77 -2.94
CA ARG A 43 -3.37 -9.24 -2.62
C ARG A 43 -2.76 -10.10 -3.72
N PHE A 44 -3.56 -10.99 -4.33
CA PHE A 44 -3.09 -11.88 -5.39
C PHE A 44 -2.78 -11.09 -6.67
N VAL A 45 -3.69 -10.22 -7.10
CA VAL A 45 -3.59 -9.47 -8.36
C VAL A 45 -2.52 -8.38 -8.32
N LEU A 46 -2.50 -7.58 -7.25
CA LEU A 46 -1.56 -6.47 -7.08
C LEU A 46 -0.25 -6.88 -6.41
N GLN A 47 -0.15 -8.13 -5.93
CA GLN A 47 0.91 -8.54 -5.01
C GLN A 47 1.04 -7.56 -3.82
N GLY A 48 -0.08 -6.93 -3.46
CA GLY A 48 -0.17 -5.84 -2.52
C GLY A 48 0.08 -6.24 -1.07
N ASN A 49 0.40 -5.25 -0.26
CA ASN A 49 0.48 -5.39 1.19
C ASN A 49 -0.92 -5.31 1.78
N LEU A 50 -1.24 -6.20 2.71
CA LEU A 50 -2.45 -6.10 3.55
C LEU A 50 -2.02 -5.63 4.94
N LEU A 51 -2.49 -4.45 5.33
CA LEU A 51 -2.13 -3.81 6.58
C LEU A 51 -3.35 -3.70 7.47
N PRO A 52 -3.30 -4.18 8.73
CA PRO A 52 -4.36 -3.92 9.69
C PRO A 52 -4.40 -2.44 10.04
N LEU A 53 -5.61 -1.87 10.19
CA LEU A 53 -5.78 -0.47 10.60
C LEU A 53 -5.29 -0.21 12.02
N ASP A 54 -5.42 -1.19 12.90
CA ASP A 54 -4.90 -1.18 14.24
C ASP A 54 -3.48 -1.79 14.24
N GLY A 55 -2.47 -1.03 14.50
CA GLY A 55 -1.15 -1.64 14.59
C GLY A 55 0.04 -0.69 14.36
N PRO A 56 1.23 -1.27 14.16
CA PRO A 56 2.47 -0.50 14.04
C PRO A 56 2.51 0.44 12.83
N MET A 57 1.58 0.29 11.88
CA MET A 57 1.47 1.11 10.67
C MET A 57 0.52 2.32 10.83
N HIS A 58 -0.06 2.54 12.00
CA HIS A 58 -1.02 3.63 12.25
C HIS A 58 -0.48 5.02 11.84
N CYS A 59 0.83 5.25 12.01
CA CYS A 59 1.44 6.52 11.59
C CYS A 59 1.45 6.71 10.06
N LEU A 60 1.47 5.63 9.28
CA LEU A 60 1.36 5.67 7.83
C LEU A 60 -0.10 5.88 7.41
N ILE A 61 -1.03 5.23 8.10
CA ILE A 61 -2.47 5.32 7.87
C ILE A 61 -2.99 6.72 8.19
N GLY A 62 -2.45 7.40 9.20
CA GLY A 62 -2.84 8.77 9.57
C GLY A 62 -2.61 9.83 8.50
N SER A 63 -1.90 9.49 7.40
CA SER A 63 -1.73 10.36 6.23
C SER A 63 -2.78 10.10 5.12
N LEU A 64 -3.86 9.37 5.39
CA LEU A 64 -4.94 9.12 4.43
C LEU A 64 -6.11 10.08 4.68
N ASP A 65 -6.65 10.65 3.60
CA ASP A 65 -7.89 11.41 3.64
C ASP A 65 -9.05 10.49 4.08
N ASN A 66 -9.91 11.00 4.95
CA ASN A 66 -10.99 10.23 5.58
C ASN A 66 -10.55 9.10 6.52
N ALA A 67 -9.33 9.12 7.05
CA ALA A 67 -8.90 8.22 8.11
C ALA A 67 -9.62 8.43 9.46
N SER A 68 -10.83 8.99 9.46
CA SER A 68 -11.80 8.87 10.53
C SER A 68 -12.55 7.51 10.48
N ALA A 69 -11.92 6.47 9.95
CA ALA A 69 -12.37 5.11 10.22
C ALA A 69 -12.22 4.90 11.73
N GLN A 70 -13.30 5.18 12.46
CA GLN A 70 -13.40 4.77 13.85
C GLN A 70 -13.21 3.25 13.88
N PRO A 71 -12.41 2.71 14.81
CA PRO A 71 -12.31 1.27 14.96
C PRO A 71 -13.74 0.72 15.10
N PRO A 72 -14.04 -0.42 14.47
CA PRO A 72 -15.38 -0.99 14.50
C PRO A 72 -15.84 -1.13 15.94
N ALA A 73 -17.02 -0.61 16.23
CA ALA A 73 -17.61 -0.65 17.56
C ALA A 73 -18.05 -2.07 17.98
N ASP A 74 -17.86 -3.04 17.08
CA ASP A 74 -18.31 -4.41 17.28
C ASP A 74 -17.10 -5.37 17.23
N PRO A 75 -16.73 -6.06 18.32
CA PRO A 75 -15.59 -6.99 18.36
C PRO A 75 -15.76 -8.27 17.51
N GLY A 76 -16.83 -8.37 16.72
CA GLY A 76 -17.12 -9.45 15.78
C GLY A 76 -17.06 -9.05 14.31
N ALA A 77 -16.76 -7.80 13.99
CA ALA A 77 -16.58 -7.37 12.61
C ALA A 77 -15.24 -7.90 12.06
N ASP A 78 -15.23 -8.35 10.81
CA ASP A 78 -14.00 -8.72 10.10
C ASP A 78 -12.97 -7.58 10.23
N ALA A 79 -11.74 -7.93 10.62
CA ALA A 79 -10.68 -6.95 10.82
C ALA A 79 -10.52 -6.06 9.58
N GLU A 80 -10.58 -4.75 9.76
CA GLU A 80 -10.38 -3.81 8.67
C GLU A 80 -8.94 -3.90 8.16
N LEU A 81 -8.80 -4.14 6.86
CA LEU A 81 -7.53 -4.31 6.19
C LEU A 81 -7.36 -3.27 5.08
N LEU A 82 -6.21 -2.66 5.07
CA LEU A 82 -5.80 -1.75 4.01
C LEU A 82 -4.98 -2.52 2.97
N LEU A 83 -5.44 -2.54 1.74
CA LEU A 83 -4.68 -3.06 0.61
C LEU A 83 -3.86 -1.93 0.00
N VAL A 84 -2.55 -2.11 -0.01
CA VAL A 84 -1.57 -1.10 -0.46
C VAL A 84 -0.67 -1.69 -1.52
N ASP A 85 -0.63 -1.05 -2.69
CA ASP A 85 0.33 -1.40 -3.74
C ASP A 85 1.77 -1.12 -3.24
N PRO A 86 2.71 -2.07 -3.39
CA PRO A 86 4.12 -1.85 -3.08
C PRO A 86 4.75 -0.63 -3.76
N ALA A 87 4.23 -0.23 -4.91
CA ALA A 87 4.75 0.91 -5.68
C ALA A 87 4.38 2.28 -5.08
N VAL A 88 3.33 2.35 -4.25
CA VAL A 88 2.89 3.64 -3.67
C VAL A 88 3.52 3.92 -2.30
N ILE A 89 4.31 3.02 -1.79
CA ILE A 89 5.07 3.21 -0.55
C ILE A 89 6.46 3.74 -0.89
N GLN A 90 6.87 4.81 -0.24
CA GLN A 90 8.22 5.38 -0.33
C GLN A 90 9.07 4.96 0.86
N LEU A 91 10.34 4.66 0.57
CA LEU A 91 11.39 4.42 1.57
C LEU A 91 12.28 5.64 1.67
N HIS A 92 12.48 6.11 2.88
CA HIS A 92 13.46 7.16 3.19
C HIS A 92 14.49 6.61 4.15
N ASP A 93 15.78 6.77 3.82
CA ASP A 93 16.87 6.47 4.76
C ASP A 93 16.71 7.38 5.99
N ASP A 94 16.53 6.76 7.15
CA ASP A 94 16.30 7.48 8.40
C ASP A 94 16.80 6.63 9.57
N PRO A 95 17.94 7.00 10.18
CA PRO A 95 18.48 6.29 11.33
C PRO A 95 17.53 6.21 12.54
N GLN A 96 16.57 7.13 12.63
CA GLN A 96 15.53 7.16 13.67
C GLN A 96 14.24 6.44 13.19
N GLY A 97 14.21 5.95 11.96
CA GLY A 97 13.09 5.24 11.37
C GLY A 97 12.70 4.00 12.16
N LYS A 98 11.39 3.72 12.19
CA LYS A 98 10.84 2.56 12.90
C LYS A 98 10.89 1.28 12.08
N ALA A 99 11.06 1.40 10.76
CA ALA A 99 11.15 0.28 9.84
C ALA A 99 12.61 -0.15 9.62
N CYS A 100 12.80 -1.41 9.25
CA CYS A 100 14.11 -2.00 8.97
C CYS A 100 14.08 -2.78 7.66
N VAL A 101 15.08 -2.57 6.81
CA VAL A 101 15.26 -3.34 5.57
C VAL A 101 15.70 -4.76 5.90
N MET A 102 14.89 -5.73 5.55
CA MET A 102 15.16 -7.16 5.76
C MET A 102 15.86 -7.81 4.56
N GLY A 103 15.71 -7.23 3.38
CA GLY A 103 16.33 -7.68 2.15
C GLY A 103 15.75 -6.95 0.94
N ARG A 104 16.31 -7.24 -0.22
CA ARG A 104 15.83 -6.70 -1.50
C ARG A 104 16.00 -7.70 -2.62
N GLU A 105 15.18 -7.58 -3.64
CA GLU A 105 15.20 -8.36 -4.86
C GLU A 105 15.21 -7.43 -6.08
N PHE A 106 15.99 -7.79 -7.10
CA PHE A 106 16.08 -7.02 -8.32
C PHE A 106 15.00 -7.46 -9.31
N LEU A 107 14.11 -6.55 -9.68
CA LEU A 107 13.02 -6.80 -10.62
C LEU A 107 13.32 -6.33 -12.06
N GLY A 108 14.59 -6.11 -12.40
CA GLY A 108 15.02 -5.61 -13.71
C GLY A 108 14.99 -4.09 -13.83
N GLN A 109 13.91 -3.44 -13.48
CA GLN A 109 13.74 -1.97 -13.57
C GLN A 109 13.58 -1.28 -12.21
N ALA A 110 13.42 -2.04 -11.14
CA ALA A 110 13.24 -1.56 -9.79
C ALA A 110 13.81 -2.53 -8.78
N TRP A 111 14.05 -2.07 -7.57
CA TRP A 111 14.23 -2.89 -6.39
C TRP A 111 12.90 -3.17 -5.74
N GLN A 112 12.64 -4.41 -5.35
CA GLN A 112 11.62 -4.75 -4.38
C GLN A 112 12.27 -4.98 -3.02
N TYR A 113 12.03 -4.08 -2.11
CA TYR A 113 12.48 -4.19 -0.73
C TYR A 113 11.49 -4.99 0.09
N ARG A 114 12.01 -5.83 0.97
CA ARG A 114 11.26 -6.42 2.07
C ARG A 114 11.62 -5.66 3.33
N VAL A 115 10.62 -5.03 3.95
CA VAL A 115 10.81 -4.13 5.07
C VAL A 115 9.93 -4.60 6.22
N GLN A 116 10.47 -4.61 7.44
CA GLN A 116 9.74 -4.95 8.65
C GLN A 116 9.53 -3.70 9.50
N GLN A 117 8.29 -3.47 9.95
CA GLN A 117 7.97 -2.48 10.96
C GLN A 117 7.07 -3.11 12.03
N GLY A 118 7.60 -3.30 13.23
CA GLY A 118 6.93 -4.06 14.29
C GLY A 118 6.65 -5.51 13.84
N THR A 119 5.39 -5.90 13.84
CA THR A 119 4.91 -7.22 13.39
C THR A 119 4.55 -7.27 11.89
N CYS A 120 4.61 -6.14 11.19
CA CYS A 120 4.22 -6.06 9.78
C CYS A 120 5.43 -6.27 8.87
N ASP A 121 5.30 -7.19 7.93
CA ASP A 121 6.21 -7.36 6.80
C ASP A 121 5.61 -6.73 5.55
N LEU A 122 6.39 -5.86 4.89
CA LEU A 122 5.96 -5.11 3.71
C LEU A 122 6.88 -5.35 2.54
N ARG A 123 6.29 -5.32 1.35
CA ARG A 123 7.03 -5.16 0.09
C ARG A 123 6.93 -3.71 -0.35
N VAL A 124 8.04 -3.16 -0.80
CA VAL A 124 8.12 -1.78 -1.29
C VAL A 124 8.91 -1.76 -2.58
N ASN A 125 8.33 -1.26 -3.65
CA ASN A 125 9.03 -1.09 -4.91
C ASN A 125 9.71 0.28 -4.94
N ALA A 126 11.00 0.32 -5.19
CA ALA A 126 11.78 1.55 -5.21
C ALA A 126 12.67 1.63 -6.45
N PRO A 127 13.01 2.85 -6.90
CA PRO A 127 13.88 3.04 -8.05
C PRO A 127 15.28 2.48 -7.79
N LEU A 128 16.00 2.14 -8.85
CA LEU A 128 17.36 1.59 -8.77
C LEU A 128 18.37 2.54 -8.14
N SER A 129 18.06 3.85 -8.13
CA SER A 129 18.89 4.87 -7.47
C SER A 129 18.88 4.78 -5.95
N LEU A 130 17.88 4.10 -5.36
CA LEU A 130 17.81 3.88 -3.92
C LEU A 130 18.59 2.60 -3.58
N ASP A 131 19.69 2.75 -2.83
CA ASP A 131 20.52 1.63 -2.39
C ASP A 131 20.58 1.56 -0.86
N LEU A 132 19.60 0.84 -0.29
CA LEU A 132 19.53 0.60 1.15
C LEU A 132 19.97 -0.85 1.45
N PRO A 133 21.11 -1.07 2.09
CA PRO A 133 21.55 -2.41 2.48
C PRO A 133 20.64 -3.02 3.55
N ARG A 134 20.70 -4.33 3.67
CA ARG A 134 19.99 -5.06 4.72
C ARG A 134 20.41 -4.55 6.11
N GLY A 135 19.43 -4.33 6.97
CA GLY A 135 19.62 -3.80 8.32
C GLY A 135 19.51 -2.28 8.42
N THR A 136 19.41 -1.56 7.28
CA THR A 136 19.22 -0.11 7.30
C THR A 136 17.88 0.25 7.94
N ARG A 137 17.93 1.21 8.87
CA ARG A 137 16.72 1.83 9.42
C ARG A 137 16.14 2.80 8.41
N CYS A 138 14.82 2.78 8.27
CA CYS A 138 14.14 3.64 7.31
C CYS A 138 12.78 4.11 7.83
N ARG A 139 12.29 5.17 7.22
CA ARG A 139 10.95 5.68 7.40
C ARG A 139 10.13 5.34 6.16
N LEU A 140 8.89 4.92 6.39
CA LEU A 140 7.91 4.67 5.35
C LEU A 140 7.00 5.90 5.20
N ALA A 141 6.62 6.22 3.97
CA ALA A 141 5.61 7.22 3.67
C ALA A 141 4.78 6.75 2.46
N PHE A 142 3.55 7.23 2.32
CA PHE A 142 2.81 7.08 1.06
C PHE A 142 3.25 8.15 0.07
N GLN A 143 3.18 7.81 -1.21
CA GLN A 143 3.25 8.82 -2.26
C GLN A 143 2.03 9.73 -2.17
N PRO A 144 2.20 11.06 -2.25
CA PRO A 144 1.07 11.99 -2.29
C PRO A 144 0.11 11.65 -3.43
N GLY A 145 -1.19 11.61 -3.12
CA GLY A 145 -2.23 11.26 -4.08
C GLY A 145 -2.35 9.76 -4.40
N ALA A 146 -1.60 8.89 -3.73
CA ALA A 146 -1.73 7.45 -3.88
C ALA A 146 -3.08 6.95 -3.38
N ASP A 147 -3.67 6.03 -4.13
CA ASP A 147 -4.92 5.37 -3.73
C ASP A 147 -4.61 4.04 -3.01
N VAL A 148 -5.33 3.79 -1.93
CA VAL A 148 -5.32 2.53 -1.18
C VAL A 148 -6.76 2.05 -0.99
N ILE A 149 -6.97 0.76 -0.79
CA ILE A 149 -8.32 0.18 -0.69
C ILE A 149 -8.55 -0.35 0.71
N LEU A 150 -9.61 0.12 1.35
CA LEU A 150 -10.05 -0.32 2.67
C LEU A 150 -11.07 -1.45 2.52
N PHE A 151 -10.82 -2.59 3.17
CA PHE A 151 -11.75 -3.71 3.28
C PHE A 151 -12.31 -3.83 4.70
N PRO A 152 -13.52 -4.39 4.84
CA PRO A 152 -14.36 -5.04 3.82
C PRO A 152 -15.16 -4.10 2.92
N GLN A 153 -15.16 -2.79 3.20
CA GLN A 153 -16.04 -1.82 2.52
C GLN A 153 -15.68 -1.58 1.05
N GLY A 154 -14.45 -1.92 0.61
CA GLY A 154 -13.96 -1.65 -0.75
C GLY A 154 -13.78 -0.15 -1.04
N ILE A 155 -13.64 0.67 0.02
CA ILE A 155 -13.52 2.13 -0.12
C ILE A 155 -12.09 2.48 -0.52
N ARG A 156 -11.95 3.34 -1.53
CA ARG A 156 -10.67 3.96 -1.88
C ARG A 156 -10.40 5.16 -0.99
N LEU A 157 -9.24 5.15 -0.35
CA LEU A 157 -8.72 6.25 0.44
C LEU A 157 -7.52 6.84 -0.32
N ARG A 158 -7.34 8.15 -0.24
CA ARG A 158 -6.26 8.85 -0.89
C ARG A 158 -5.23 9.34 0.12
N ALA A 159 -3.95 9.14 -0.18
CA ALA A 159 -2.87 9.65 0.65
C ALA A 159 -2.74 11.17 0.47
N THR A 160 -2.76 11.89 1.59
CA THR A 160 -2.51 13.33 1.64
C THR A 160 -1.02 13.62 1.65
N ASP A 161 -0.64 14.83 1.25
CA ASP A 161 0.71 15.30 1.43
C ASP A 161 0.98 15.49 2.94
N PRO A 162 2.09 14.96 3.49
CA PRO A 162 2.42 15.15 4.91
C PRO A 162 2.55 16.62 5.31
N CYS A 163 2.67 17.55 4.35
CA CYS A 163 2.65 18.99 4.62
C CYS A 163 1.25 19.52 4.95
N ASP A 164 0.19 18.93 4.47
CA ASP A 164 -1.18 19.39 4.72
C ASP A 164 -1.69 18.97 6.12
N ALA A 165 -1.16 17.91 6.68
CA ALA A 165 -1.52 17.43 8.02
C ALA A 165 -1.00 18.33 9.17
N ALA A 166 -0.08 19.25 8.89
CA ALA A 166 0.57 20.10 9.89
C ALA A 166 -0.03 21.49 10.07
N GLY A 167 -1.18 21.82 9.43
CA GLY A 167 -1.95 23.05 9.70
C GLY A 167 -1.15 24.36 9.75
N VAL A 168 -0.04 24.49 9.01
CA VAL A 168 0.74 25.73 8.93
C VAL A 168 0.16 26.60 7.82
N PRO A 169 -0.47 27.75 8.13
CA PRO A 169 -0.98 28.65 7.11
C PRO A 169 0.20 29.16 6.27
N ALA A 170 0.11 28.96 4.95
CA ALA A 170 1.06 29.50 4.00
C ALA A 170 1.21 31.02 4.22
N ALA A 171 2.41 31.45 4.56
CA ALA A 171 2.75 32.87 4.67
C ALA A 171 2.51 33.54 3.31
N ARG A 172 1.58 34.47 3.26
CA ARG A 172 1.33 35.31 2.08
C ARG A 172 2.60 36.09 1.77
N PRO A 173 3.04 36.16 0.51
CA PRO A 173 4.12 37.04 0.15
C PRO A 173 3.66 38.50 0.33
N THR A 174 4.39 39.27 1.11
CA THR A 174 4.20 40.72 1.25
C THR A 174 4.54 41.39 -0.08
N PRO A 175 3.67 42.28 -0.61
CA PRO A 175 4.01 43.06 -1.77
C PRO A 175 5.05 44.13 -1.37
N HIS A 176 6.20 44.12 -2.05
CA HIS A 176 7.14 45.21 -1.95
C HIS A 176 6.55 46.45 -2.64
N ALA A 177 6.47 47.53 -1.87
CA ALA A 177 6.26 48.86 -2.34
C ALA A 177 7.57 49.44 -2.95
#